data_818b4d2cd46f82b9536c18ac2363fdee
#
_entry.id   818b4d2cd46f82b9536c18ac2363fdee
#
_cell.length_a   1.000
_cell.length_b   1.000
_cell.length_c   1.000
_cell.angle_alpha   90.00
_cell.angle_beta   90.00
_cell.angle_gamma   90.00
#
_symmetry.space_group_name_H-M   'P 1'
#
loop_
_entity.id
_entity.type
_entity.pdbx_description
1 polymer ?
#
loop_
_entity_poly.entity_id
_entity_poly.type
_entity_poly.pdbx_seq_one_letter_code
_entity_poly.pdbx_strand_id
1 'polypeptide(L)'
;QIKSFDAKQGDKLKKGDTVAEVTAQGQDGQTQDQKIKMPQDGTIAKTDGMEGSIAQAGSPIAYAYNLDDLYITANIDENDLSSIEKGDKVDVTIDGQDSKIDGKIKEIGKATANSFSLMPSSNSDGNYTKVSQVIPVKISLDSQPSKNVVPGMNAEVKIHKD
;
A
#
# COMPACT_ATOMS: atom_id res chain seq x y z
N GLN A 1 5.97 -26.64 -10.21
CA GLN A 1 4.69 -26.36 -10.88
C GLN A 1 3.63 -26.03 -9.85
N ILE A 2 2.75 -25.05 -10.13
CA ILE A 2 1.59 -24.76 -9.28
C ILE A 2 0.53 -25.83 -9.53
N LYS A 3 0.21 -26.59 -8.48
CA LYS A 3 -0.74 -27.70 -8.54
C LYS A 3 -2.17 -27.22 -8.29
N SER A 4 -2.34 -26.34 -7.30
CA SER A 4 -3.59 -25.64 -7.03
C SER A 4 -3.31 -24.23 -6.56
N PHE A 5 -4.27 -23.33 -6.80
CA PHE A 5 -4.22 -21.95 -6.32
C PHE A 5 -5.53 -21.68 -5.57
N ASP A 6 -5.48 -21.77 -4.24
CA ASP A 6 -6.67 -21.71 -3.40
C ASP A 6 -7.14 -20.29 -3.12
N ALA A 7 -6.20 -19.31 -3.11
CA ALA A 7 -6.49 -17.93 -2.81
C ALA A 7 -6.99 -17.15 -4.03
N LYS A 8 -7.99 -16.30 -3.83
CA LYS A 8 -8.54 -15.40 -4.85
C LYS A 8 -8.35 -13.95 -4.46
N GLN A 9 -8.33 -13.07 -5.45
CA GLN A 9 -8.32 -11.62 -5.20
C GLN A 9 -9.51 -11.23 -4.32
N GLY A 10 -9.23 -10.47 -3.27
CA GLY A 10 -10.22 -10.04 -2.28
C GLY A 10 -10.37 -10.98 -1.08
N ASP A 11 -9.76 -12.17 -1.09
CA ASP A 11 -9.82 -13.09 0.04
C ASP A 11 -9.04 -12.56 1.25
N LYS A 12 -9.68 -12.60 2.42
CA LYS A 12 -9.03 -12.33 3.71
C LYS A 12 -8.50 -13.64 4.27
N LEU A 13 -7.19 -13.74 4.36
CA LEU A 13 -6.48 -14.91 4.86
C LEU A 13 -5.73 -14.58 6.14
N LYS A 14 -5.65 -15.55 7.04
CA LYS A 14 -4.88 -15.46 8.27
C LYS A 14 -3.50 -16.05 8.08
N LYS A 15 -2.59 -15.67 8.96
CA LYS A 15 -1.27 -16.30 9.06
C LYS A 15 -1.40 -17.82 9.14
N GLY A 16 -0.72 -18.51 8.22
CA GLY A 16 -0.73 -19.96 8.12
C GLY A 16 -1.75 -20.56 7.16
N ASP A 17 -2.71 -19.77 6.67
CA ASP A 17 -3.67 -20.23 5.66
C ASP A 17 -2.94 -20.54 4.34
N THR A 18 -3.41 -21.54 3.63
CA THR A 18 -2.81 -21.98 2.36
C THR A 18 -3.22 -21.02 1.24
N VAL A 19 -2.23 -20.53 0.49
CA VAL A 19 -2.41 -19.69 -0.69
C VAL A 19 -2.41 -20.54 -1.96
N ALA A 20 -1.46 -21.48 -2.04
CA ALA A 20 -1.29 -22.36 -3.19
C ALA A 20 -0.56 -23.64 -2.77
N GLU A 21 -0.71 -24.68 -3.56
CA GLU A 21 0.10 -25.90 -3.48
C GLU A 21 0.99 -26.00 -4.72
N VAL A 22 2.28 -26.20 -4.50
CA VAL A 22 3.27 -26.30 -5.56
C VAL A 22 3.98 -27.64 -5.50
N THR A 23 4.23 -28.24 -6.66
CA THR A 23 5.09 -29.41 -6.79
C THR A 23 6.51 -28.94 -7.08
N ALA A 24 7.42 -29.20 -6.17
CA ALA A 24 8.85 -28.93 -6.31
C ALA A 24 9.60 -30.23 -6.67
N GLN A 25 10.57 -30.14 -7.57
CA GLN A 25 11.45 -31.25 -7.89
C GLN A 25 12.70 -31.16 -7.01
N GLY A 26 12.92 -32.18 -6.20
CA GLY A 26 14.11 -32.28 -5.37
C GLY A 26 15.37 -32.58 -6.20
N GLN A 27 16.55 -32.42 -5.59
CA GLN A 27 17.83 -32.73 -6.25
C GLN A 27 18.01 -34.23 -6.60
N ASP A 28 17.27 -35.08 -5.93
CA ASP A 28 17.19 -36.53 -6.16
C ASP A 28 16.16 -36.95 -7.22
N GLY A 29 15.57 -35.98 -7.91
CA GLY A 29 14.55 -36.23 -8.93
C GLY A 29 13.16 -36.58 -8.39
N GLN A 30 12.99 -36.64 -7.07
CA GLN A 30 11.68 -36.87 -6.47
C GLN A 30 10.88 -35.57 -6.44
N THR A 31 9.59 -35.67 -6.69
CA THR A 31 8.65 -34.54 -6.60
C THR A 31 8.01 -34.51 -5.23
N GLN A 32 8.02 -33.33 -4.60
CA GLN A 32 7.33 -33.11 -3.33
C GLN A 32 6.33 -31.97 -3.45
N ASP A 33 5.14 -32.19 -2.90
CA ASP A 33 4.13 -31.15 -2.82
C ASP A 33 4.40 -30.27 -1.59
N GLN A 34 4.47 -28.97 -1.83
CA GLN A 34 4.70 -27.96 -0.79
C GLN A 34 3.56 -26.95 -0.77
N LYS A 35 3.02 -26.70 0.43
CA LYS A 35 1.99 -25.67 0.62
C LYS A 35 2.64 -24.32 0.87
N ILE A 36 2.29 -23.33 0.07
CA ILE A 36 2.64 -21.95 0.28
C ILE A 36 1.59 -21.32 1.17
N LYS A 37 2.03 -20.78 2.31
CA LYS A 37 1.16 -20.24 3.35
C LYS A 37 1.32 -18.75 3.51
N MET A 38 0.25 -18.08 3.98
CA MET A 38 0.30 -16.68 4.36
C MET A 38 1.30 -16.45 5.50
N PRO A 39 2.25 -15.52 5.33
CA PRO A 39 3.24 -15.19 6.37
C PRO A 39 2.62 -14.38 7.53
N GLN A 40 1.55 -13.67 7.28
CA GLN A 40 0.81 -12.84 8.22
C GLN A 40 -0.65 -12.67 7.73
N ASP A 41 -1.50 -12.13 8.60
CA ASP A 41 -2.89 -11.82 8.22
C ASP A 41 -2.90 -10.76 7.11
N GLY A 42 -3.82 -10.91 6.16
CA GLY A 42 -3.93 -9.96 5.07
C GLY A 42 -5.02 -10.29 4.06
N THR A 43 -5.23 -9.36 3.13
CA THR A 43 -6.15 -9.51 2.01
C THR A 43 -5.37 -9.67 0.72
N ILE A 44 -5.72 -10.65 -0.09
CA ILE A 44 -5.10 -10.88 -1.40
C ILE A 44 -5.51 -9.76 -2.35
N ALA A 45 -4.54 -8.96 -2.78
CA ALA A 45 -4.77 -7.86 -3.71
C ALA A 45 -4.63 -8.27 -5.17
N LYS A 46 -3.69 -9.19 -5.44
CA LYS A 46 -3.39 -9.66 -6.79
C LYS A 46 -2.81 -11.06 -6.72
N THR A 47 -3.12 -11.88 -7.69
CA THR A 47 -2.49 -13.19 -7.92
C THR A 47 -1.76 -13.15 -9.25
N ASP A 48 -0.49 -13.55 -9.26
CA ASP A 48 0.31 -13.70 -10.49
C ASP A 48 0.49 -15.16 -10.88
N GLY A 49 0.17 -16.10 -9.96
CA GLY A 49 0.18 -17.53 -10.21
C GLY A 49 -1.15 -18.03 -10.78
N MET A 50 -1.07 -18.98 -11.66
CA MET A 50 -2.21 -19.75 -12.14
C MET A 50 -1.93 -21.24 -11.98
N GLU A 51 -2.99 -22.02 -11.74
CA GLU A 51 -2.91 -23.48 -11.71
C GLU A 51 -2.29 -24.01 -13.02
N GLY A 52 -1.37 -24.95 -12.90
CA GLY A 52 -0.64 -25.53 -14.02
C GLY A 52 0.59 -24.74 -14.48
N SER A 53 0.77 -23.47 -14.06
CA SER A 53 1.91 -22.66 -14.42
C SER A 53 3.17 -23.06 -13.64
N ILE A 54 4.33 -22.68 -14.18
CA ILE A 54 5.64 -22.88 -13.53
C ILE A 54 5.94 -21.62 -12.71
N ALA A 55 6.05 -21.79 -11.39
CA ALA A 55 6.59 -20.75 -10.52
C ALA A 55 8.08 -20.97 -10.29
N GLN A 56 8.87 -19.93 -10.45
CA GLN A 56 10.29 -19.96 -10.10
C GLN A 56 10.45 -19.68 -8.60
N ALA A 57 11.38 -20.37 -7.96
CA ALA A 57 11.71 -20.10 -6.58
C ALA A 57 12.15 -18.64 -6.39
N GLY A 58 11.54 -17.94 -5.43
CA GLY A 58 11.79 -16.51 -5.18
C GLY A 58 10.91 -15.54 -5.97
N SER A 59 10.12 -16.00 -6.95
CA SER A 59 9.15 -15.16 -7.62
C SER A 59 7.85 -15.06 -6.82
N PRO A 60 7.25 -13.86 -6.70
CA PRO A 60 5.96 -13.72 -6.03
C PRO A 60 4.85 -14.41 -6.83
N ILE A 61 3.98 -15.12 -6.15
CA ILE A 61 2.79 -15.76 -6.76
C ILE A 61 1.50 -15.01 -6.41
N ALA A 62 1.51 -14.24 -5.34
CA ALA A 62 0.40 -13.38 -4.91
C ALA A 62 0.93 -12.20 -4.11
N TYR A 63 0.16 -11.13 -4.08
CA TYR A 63 0.40 -9.93 -3.26
C TYR A 63 -0.73 -9.81 -2.25
N ALA A 64 -0.37 -9.65 -1.00
CA ALA A 64 -1.32 -9.45 0.09
C ALA A 64 -0.97 -8.20 0.87
N TYR A 65 -1.99 -7.44 1.30
CA TYR A 65 -1.85 -6.26 2.12
C TYR A 65 -2.64 -6.41 3.41
N ASN A 66 -2.11 -5.88 4.50
CA ASN A 66 -2.88 -5.72 5.72
C ASN A 66 -3.69 -4.42 5.60
N LEU A 67 -4.98 -4.56 5.31
CA LEU A 67 -5.89 -3.41 5.17
C LEU A 67 -6.22 -2.75 6.51
N ASP A 68 -5.92 -3.40 7.64
CA ASP A 68 -6.14 -2.84 8.97
C ASP A 68 -5.11 -1.73 9.30
N ASP A 69 -3.96 -1.72 8.59
CA ASP A 69 -2.88 -0.74 8.76
C ASP A 69 -2.83 0.29 7.62
N LEU A 70 -3.90 0.46 6.87
CA LEU A 70 -3.95 1.46 5.82
C LEU A 70 -3.82 2.88 6.40
N TYR A 71 -3.07 3.69 5.69
CA TYR A 71 -2.95 5.12 5.95
C TYR A 71 -2.92 5.89 4.63
N ILE A 72 -3.27 7.17 4.72
CA ILE A 72 -3.16 8.09 3.59
C ILE A 72 -1.91 8.92 3.76
N THR A 73 -1.16 9.13 2.68
CA THR A 73 -0.09 10.12 2.63
C THR A 73 -0.60 11.33 1.86
N ALA A 74 -0.79 12.45 2.56
CA ALA A 74 -1.15 13.72 1.96
C ALA A 74 0.11 14.58 1.83
N ASN A 75 0.35 15.15 0.66
CA ASN A 75 1.43 16.10 0.43
C ASN A 75 0.90 17.51 0.66
N ILE A 76 1.31 18.14 1.75
CA ILE A 76 0.84 19.45 2.19
C ILE A 76 1.90 20.50 1.88
N ASP A 77 1.48 21.68 1.39
CA ASP A 77 2.37 22.81 1.17
C ASP A 77 3.02 23.25 2.49
N GLU A 78 4.32 23.52 2.47
CA GLU A 78 5.08 23.96 3.64
C GLU A 78 4.46 25.20 4.31
N ASN A 79 3.86 26.10 3.53
CA ASN A 79 3.22 27.31 4.05
C ASN A 79 1.95 27.01 4.86
N ASP A 80 1.29 25.88 4.60
CA ASP A 80 0.06 25.47 5.29
C ASP A 80 0.34 24.63 6.54
N LEU A 81 1.56 24.15 6.73
CA LEU A 81 1.93 23.28 7.85
C LEU A 81 1.77 23.94 9.22
N SER A 82 1.99 25.25 9.31
CA SER A 82 1.85 25.98 10.58
C SER A 82 0.46 25.96 11.17
N SER A 83 -0.53 25.53 10.36
CA SER A 83 -1.95 25.50 10.72
C SER A 83 -2.48 24.09 10.96
N ILE A 84 -1.62 23.08 10.97
CA ILE A 84 -1.98 21.68 11.14
C ILE A 84 -1.17 21.05 12.27
N GLU A 85 -1.85 20.25 13.10
CA GLU A 85 -1.23 19.57 14.23
C GLU A 85 -1.54 18.06 14.20
N LYS A 86 -0.69 17.32 14.91
CA LYS A 86 -0.94 15.90 15.11
C LYS A 86 -2.22 15.72 15.94
N GLY A 87 -3.15 14.94 15.42
CA GLY A 87 -4.44 14.68 16.05
C GLY A 87 -5.61 15.41 15.38
N ASP A 88 -5.34 16.38 14.51
CA ASP A 88 -6.39 17.08 13.76
C ASP A 88 -7.25 16.11 12.97
N LYS A 89 -8.54 16.39 12.93
CA LYS A 89 -9.52 15.58 12.20
C LYS A 89 -9.41 15.80 10.70
N VAL A 90 -9.57 14.72 9.95
CA VAL A 90 -9.47 14.72 8.50
C VAL A 90 -10.63 13.95 7.90
N ASP A 91 -11.33 14.55 6.94
CA ASP A 91 -12.24 13.81 6.07
C ASP A 91 -11.44 13.26 4.89
N VAL A 92 -11.55 11.98 4.64
CA VAL A 92 -10.87 11.28 3.55
C VAL A 92 -11.92 10.77 2.58
N THR A 93 -11.78 11.10 1.31
CA THR A 93 -12.57 10.55 0.21
C THR A 93 -11.63 9.80 -0.72
N ILE A 94 -11.82 8.49 -0.84
CA ILE A 94 -10.98 7.64 -1.72
C ILE A 94 -11.63 7.62 -3.11
N ASP A 95 -10.82 7.77 -4.15
CA ASP A 95 -11.31 7.74 -5.53
C ASP A 95 -12.08 6.45 -5.82
N GLY A 96 -13.27 6.60 -6.41
CA GLY A 96 -14.16 5.47 -6.67
C GLY A 96 -14.99 5.00 -5.47
N GLN A 97 -14.98 5.75 -4.37
CA GLN A 97 -15.84 5.53 -3.21
C GLN A 97 -16.74 6.74 -2.99
N ASP A 98 -18.04 6.50 -2.78
CA ASP A 98 -19.01 7.59 -2.51
C ASP A 98 -19.04 8.03 -1.04
N SER A 99 -18.37 7.28 -0.16
CA SER A 99 -18.41 7.53 1.28
C SER A 99 -17.13 8.19 1.77
N LYS A 100 -17.30 9.19 2.63
CA LYS A 100 -16.21 9.79 3.39
C LYS A 100 -15.80 8.86 4.54
N ILE A 101 -14.53 8.84 4.84
CA ILE A 101 -13.95 8.12 5.97
C ILE A 101 -13.30 9.15 6.88
N ASP A 102 -13.61 9.08 8.17
CA ASP A 102 -12.96 9.93 9.16
C ASP A 102 -11.55 9.42 9.43
N GLY A 103 -10.64 10.35 9.60
CA GLY A 103 -9.25 10.07 9.93
C GLY A 103 -8.64 11.15 10.82
N LYS A 104 -7.39 10.93 11.19
CA LYS A 104 -6.60 11.87 12.01
C LYS A 104 -5.18 11.96 11.51
N ILE A 105 -4.58 13.14 11.68
CA ILE A 105 -3.16 13.33 11.44
C ILE A 105 -2.37 12.51 12.45
N LYS A 106 -1.65 11.49 11.98
CA LYS A 106 -0.82 10.60 12.80
C LYS A 106 0.61 11.11 12.91
N GLU A 107 1.15 11.61 11.82
CA GLU A 107 2.52 12.04 11.74
C GLU A 107 2.69 13.11 10.65
N ILE A 108 3.48 14.13 10.94
CA ILE A 108 3.89 15.17 9.99
C ILE A 108 5.36 14.90 9.65
N GLY A 109 5.68 14.79 8.37
CA GLY A 109 7.04 14.55 7.90
C GLY A 109 8.00 15.66 8.34
N LYS A 110 9.23 15.29 8.64
CA LYS A 110 10.28 16.25 9.08
C LYS A 110 11.16 16.74 7.92
N ALA A 111 10.90 16.24 6.71
CA ALA A 111 11.65 16.59 5.51
C ALA A 111 10.72 16.71 4.31
N THR A 112 11.08 17.55 3.36
CA THR A 112 10.31 17.72 2.13
C THR A 112 10.36 16.47 1.26
N ALA A 113 9.31 16.21 0.48
CA ALA A 113 9.26 15.06 -0.43
C ALA A 113 10.46 15.04 -1.40
N ASN A 114 10.96 16.21 -1.81
CA ASN A 114 12.13 16.34 -2.68
C ASN A 114 13.45 15.93 -2.03
N SER A 115 13.54 15.92 -0.70
CA SER A 115 14.75 15.48 0.01
C SER A 115 15.04 13.98 -0.17
N PHE A 116 14.05 13.20 -0.60
CA PHE A 116 14.18 11.78 -0.88
C PHE A 116 14.29 11.46 -2.38
N SER A 117 14.22 12.48 -3.23
CA SER A 117 14.38 12.31 -4.68
C SER A 117 15.86 12.35 -5.04
N LEU A 118 16.42 11.22 -5.46
CA LEU A 118 17.80 11.10 -5.90
C LEU A 118 18.05 11.69 -7.32
N MET A 119 17.06 12.29 -7.94
CA MET A 119 17.22 12.98 -9.22
C MET A 119 17.49 14.45 -8.97
N PRO A 120 18.70 14.96 -9.31
CA PRO A 120 18.93 16.40 -9.35
C PRO A 120 18.07 16.98 -10.48
N SER A 121 17.12 17.85 -10.13
CA SER A 121 16.44 18.67 -11.13
C SER A 121 17.44 19.72 -11.62
N SER A 122 18.17 19.39 -12.68
CA SER A 122 18.99 20.35 -13.40
C SER A 122 18.11 21.23 -14.28
N ASN A 123 17.48 22.24 -13.69
CA ASN A 123 16.97 23.38 -14.43
C ASN A 123 18.05 24.45 -14.46
N SER A 124 18.80 24.48 -15.55
CA SER A 124 19.79 25.51 -15.87
C SER A 124 19.20 26.67 -16.67
N ASP A 125 18.00 27.14 -16.32
CA ASP A 125 17.48 28.39 -16.87
C ASP A 125 17.05 29.32 -15.73
N GLY A 126 17.70 30.49 -15.70
CA GLY A 126 17.73 31.46 -14.65
C GLY A 126 16.41 32.20 -14.32
N ASN A 127 15.30 31.50 -14.23
CA ASN A 127 14.06 32.00 -13.66
C ASN A 127 13.81 31.28 -12.33
N TYR A 128 14.19 31.92 -11.24
CA TYR A 128 13.98 31.43 -9.87
C TYR A 128 12.49 31.56 -9.52
N THR A 129 11.68 30.62 -10.01
CA THR A 129 10.35 30.41 -9.46
C THR A 129 10.53 29.60 -8.20
N LYS A 130 10.25 30.18 -7.03
CA LYS A 130 10.23 29.46 -5.75
C LYS A 130 9.20 28.34 -5.88
N VAL A 131 9.66 27.13 -6.16
CA VAL A 131 8.79 25.94 -6.16
C VAL A 131 8.45 25.66 -4.70
N SER A 132 7.18 25.81 -4.37
CA SER A 132 6.62 25.45 -3.08
C SER A 132 6.96 23.99 -2.78
N GLN A 133 7.57 23.74 -1.63
CA GLN A 133 7.92 22.39 -1.21
C GLN A 133 6.74 21.76 -0.48
N VAL A 134 6.52 20.47 -0.70
CA VAL A 134 5.48 19.72 -0.02
C VAL A 134 6.07 18.79 1.03
N ILE A 135 5.37 18.66 2.14
CA ILE A 135 5.73 17.77 3.23
C ILE A 135 4.71 16.65 3.33
N PRO A 136 5.15 15.39 3.38
CA PRO A 136 4.24 14.27 3.50
C PRO A 136 3.66 14.20 4.91
N VAL A 137 2.36 14.15 5.00
CA VAL A 137 1.58 14.01 6.24
C VAL A 137 0.89 12.66 6.22
N LYS A 138 1.11 11.86 7.25
CA LYS A 138 0.50 10.54 7.40
C LYS A 138 -0.81 10.65 8.17
N ILE A 139 -1.89 10.17 7.58
CA ILE A 139 -3.24 10.21 8.12
C ILE A 139 -3.69 8.78 8.39
N SER A 140 -4.10 8.50 9.62
CA SER A 140 -4.73 7.24 9.98
C SER A 140 -6.23 7.30 9.68
N LEU A 141 -6.81 6.17 9.28
CA LEU A 141 -8.24 6.03 9.06
C LEU A 141 -8.89 5.48 10.33
N ASP A 142 -10.01 6.07 10.75
CA ASP A 142 -10.75 5.65 11.95
C ASP A 142 -11.65 4.43 11.69
N SER A 143 -11.93 4.14 10.41
CA SER A 143 -12.66 2.95 9.97
C SER A 143 -12.00 2.32 8.76
N GLN A 144 -12.23 1.01 8.59
CA GLN A 144 -11.73 0.34 7.39
C GLN A 144 -12.48 0.82 6.15
N PRO A 145 -11.77 1.10 5.05
CA PRO A 145 -12.38 1.42 3.79
C PRO A 145 -13.15 0.20 3.25
N SER A 146 -14.01 0.43 2.27
CA SER A 146 -14.76 -0.66 1.64
C SER A 146 -13.85 -1.70 1.00
N LYS A 147 -14.40 -2.88 0.71
CA LYS A 147 -13.65 -4.05 0.21
C LYS A 147 -12.87 -3.83 -1.10
N ASN A 148 -13.19 -2.77 -1.83
CA ASN A 148 -12.58 -2.48 -3.13
C ASN A 148 -11.39 -1.51 -3.06
N VAL A 149 -11.00 -1.08 -1.86
CA VAL A 149 -9.85 -0.20 -1.69
C VAL A 149 -8.58 -1.02 -1.62
N VAL A 150 -7.61 -0.63 -2.43
CA VAL A 150 -6.27 -1.23 -2.48
C VAL A 150 -5.20 -0.15 -2.28
N PRO A 151 -4.05 -0.51 -1.70
CA PRO A 151 -2.92 0.42 -1.61
C PRO A 151 -2.52 0.98 -2.98
N GLY A 152 -2.17 2.27 -3.02
CA GLY A 152 -1.82 2.97 -4.26
C GLY A 152 -2.98 3.70 -4.93
N MET A 153 -4.20 3.62 -4.41
CA MET A 153 -5.32 4.46 -4.86
C MET A 153 -5.12 5.91 -4.41
N ASN A 154 -5.65 6.85 -5.19
CA ASN A 154 -5.67 8.25 -4.82
C ASN A 154 -6.82 8.53 -3.84
N ALA A 155 -6.62 9.57 -3.03
CA ALA A 155 -7.62 10.05 -2.10
C ALA A 155 -7.55 11.58 -1.99
N GLU A 156 -8.69 12.20 -1.80
CA GLU A 156 -8.82 13.61 -1.43
C GLU A 156 -8.93 13.71 0.08
N VAL A 157 -8.22 14.67 0.68
CA VAL A 157 -8.25 14.90 2.12
C VAL A 157 -8.65 16.34 2.43
N LYS A 158 -9.55 16.49 3.40
CA LYS A 158 -9.96 17.79 3.95
C LYS A 158 -9.63 17.82 5.43
N ILE A 159 -8.65 18.63 5.81
CA ILE A 159 -8.22 18.78 7.20
C ILE A 159 -9.08 19.85 7.87
N HIS A 160 -9.64 19.51 9.02
CA HIS A 160 -10.39 20.44 9.87
C HIS A 160 -9.43 21.09 10.85
N LYS A 161 -9.42 22.42 10.84
CA LYS A 161 -8.65 23.23 11.78
C LYS A 161 -9.58 23.59 12.94
N ASP A 162 -9.17 23.29 14.15
CA ASP A 162 -9.83 23.76 15.37
C ASP A 162 -9.56 25.24 15.63
#